data_c627af70863f5983f58d1dcd1889ceff
#
_entry.id   c627af70863f5983f58d1dcd1889ceff
#
_cell.length_a   1.000
_cell.length_b   1.000
_cell.length_c   1.000
_cell.angle_alpha   90.00
_cell.angle_beta   90.00
_cell.angle_gamma   90.00
#
_symmetry.space_group_name_H-M   'P 1'
#
loop_
_entity.id
_entity.type
_entity.pdbx_description
1 polymer ?
#
loop_
_entity_poly.entity_id
_entity_poly.type
_entity_poly.pdbx_seq_one_letter_code
_entity_poly.pdbx_strand_id
1 'polypeptide(L)'
;MYTMDELIAQFSLDRVSKSGAKFDYEKGKWFNHQYLQLRTNEELAQMFLPTLQANGVENADIEMVAKVIGLTKERVNFVPELWEQTNFFFIAPTEYDEKSLKKRWKEDSPRHMQELVAVLENVSEADWNS
;
A
#
# COMPACT_ATOMS: atom_id res chain seq x y z
N MET A 1 -7.10 0.56 20.92
CA MET A 1 -8.30 1.16 20.29
C MET A 1 -9.51 0.74 21.09
N TYR A 2 -10.53 1.59 21.16
CA TYR A 2 -11.77 1.31 21.88
C TYR A 2 -12.90 1.13 20.89
N THR A 3 -13.80 0.19 21.14
CA THR A 3 -15.09 0.08 20.48
C THR A 3 -16.04 1.20 20.96
N MET A 4 -17.17 1.38 20.29
CA MET A 4 -18.16 2.39 20.70
C MET A 4 -18.71 2.09 22.12
N ASP A 5 -18.98 0.84 22.42
CA ASP A 5 -19.50 0.42 23.73
C ASP A 5 -18.49 0.66 24.85
N GLU A 6 -17.22 0.40 24.60
CA GLU A 6 -16.15 0.71 25.56
C GLU A 6 -15.99 2.23 25.78
N LEU A 7 -16.13 3.03 24.72
CA LEU A 7 -16.12 4.48 24.83
C LEU A 7 -17.29 5.00 25.67
N ILE A 8 -18.49 4.48 25.44
CA ILE A 8 -19.69 4.82 26.21
C ILE A 8 -19.51 4.46 27.71
N ALA A 9 -18.97 3.27 27.97
CA ALA A 9 -18.73 2.79 29.34
C ALA A 9 -17.68 3.63 30.09
N GLN A 10 -16.72 4.21 29.38
CA GLN A 10 -15.65 5.02 29.98
C GLN A 10 -15.92 6.53 30.00
N PHE A 11 -16.98 6.98 29.30
CA PHE A 11 -17.33 8.38 29.25
C PHE A 11 -17.86 8.88 30.60
N SER A 12 -17.33 10.03 31.07
CA SER A 12 -17.92 10.76 32.18
C SER A 12 -17.77 12.26 31.95
N LEU A 13 -18.74 13.04 32.40
CA LEU A 13 -18.73 14.50 32.27
C LEU A 13 -17.57 15.14 33.02
N ASP A 14 -17.12 14.53 34.11
CA ASP A 14 -15.99 15.03 34.93
C ASP A 14 -14.66 14.95 34.17
N ARG A 15 -14.57 14.10 33.15
CA ARG A 15 -13.38 13.93 32.29
C ARG A 15 -13.40 14.81 31.05
N VAL A 16 -14.47 15.56 30.81
CA VAL A 16 -14.52 16.47 29.66
C VAL A 16 -13.61 17.67 29.91
N SER A 17 -12.63 17.85 29.02
CA SER A 17 -11.73 19.00 29.09
C SER A 17 -12.51 20.30 28.89
N LYS A 18 -12.19 21.30 29.70
CA LYS A 18 -12.74 22.65 29.57
C LYS A 18 -12.18 23.45 28.39
N SER A 19 -11.05 23.01 27.83
CA SER A 19 -10.46 23.59 26.63
C SER A 19 -11.05 22.96 25.35
N GLY A 20 -11.14 23.75 24.27
CA GLY A 20 -11.57 23.24 22.97
C GLY A 20 -10.66 22.14 22.48
N ALA A 21 -11.25 21.09 21.90
CA ALA A 21 -10.48 20.02 21.28
C ALA A 21 -9.87 20.54 19.95
N LYS A 22 -8.56 20.36 19.80
CA LYS A 22 -7.87 20.62 18.54
C LYS A 22 -7.69 19.29 17.80
N PHE A 23 -8.09 19.25 16.53
CA PHE A 23 -7.83 18.10 15.68
C PHE A 23 -6.33 18.00 15.41
N ASP A 24 -5.77 16.85 15.74
CA ASP A 24 -4.37 16.52 15.48
C ASP A 24 -4.32 15.61 14.24
N TYR A 25 -3.83 16.17 13.13
CA TYR A 25 -3.78 15.49 11.84
C TYR A 25 -2.85 14.28 11.87
N GLU A 26 -1.69 14.40 12.51
CA GLU A 26 -0.73 13.29 12.59
C GLU A 26 -1.29 12.14 13.43
N LYS A 27 -1.97 12.46 14.51
CA LYS A 27 -2.69 11.46 15.31
C LYS A 27 -3.83 10.82 14.52
N GLY A 28 -4.52 11.61 13.69
CA GLY A 28 -5.55 11.12 12.78
C GLY A 28 -4.99 10.11 11.77
N LYS A 29 -3.85 10.39 11.16
CA LYS A 29 -3.13 9.45 10.27
C LYS A 29 -2.79 8.14 11.00
N TRP A 30 -2.24 8.25 12.20
CA TRP A 30 -1.88 7.07 12.97
C TRP A 30 -3.09 6.17 13.25
N PHE A 31 -4.22 6.74 13.66
CA PHE A 31 -5.46 5.98 13.85
C PHE A 31 -5.93 5.32 12.56
N ASN A 32 -5.91 6.05 11.45
CA ASN A 32 -6.31 5.50 10.16
C ASN A 32 -5.41 4.33 9.73
N HIS A 33 -4.09 4.47 9.90
CA HIS A 33 -3.14 3.38 9.67
C HIS A 33 -3.51 2.14 10.50
N GLN A 34 -3.81 2.30 11.80
CA GLN A 34 -4.22 1.19 12.65
C GLN A 34 -5.52 0.52 12.15
N TYR A 35 -6.50 1.31 11.68
CA TYR A 35 -7.73 0.76 11.10
C TYR A 35 -7.47 0.01 9.79
N LEU A 36 -6.56 0.50 8.94
CA LEU A 36 -6.14 -0.24 7.75
C LEU A 36 -5.51 -1.59 8.10
N GLN A 37 -4.68 -1.63 9.16
CA GLN A 37 -4.05 -2.89 9.59
C GLN A 37 -5.08 -3.92 10.09
N LEU A 38 -6.18 -3.50 10.68
CA LEU A 38 -7.24 -4.39 11.18
C LEU A 38 -8.09 -5.00 10.05
N ARG A 39 -8.09 -4.39 8.86
CA ARG A 39 -8.84 -4.91 7.71
C ARG A 39 -8.09 -6.03 7.01
N THR A 40 -8.83 -6.96 6.39
CA THR A 40 -8.23 -7.99 5.55
C THR A 40 -7.72 -7.39 4.24
N ASN A 41 -6.79 -8.08 3.58
CA ASN A 41 -6.25 -7.62 2.30
C ASN A 41 -7.33 -7.63 1.20
N GLU A 42 -8.28 -8.57 1.27
CA GLU A 42 -9.41 -8.70 0.36
C GLU A 42 -10.38 -7.51 0.50
N GLU A 43 -10.70 -7.11 1.74
CA GLU A 43 -11.53 -5.92 2.00
C GLU A 43 -10.87 -4.67 1.46
N LEU A 44 -9.57 -4.51 1.71
CA LEU A 44 -8.81 -3.37 1.18
C LEU A 44 -8.72 -3.41 -0.35
N ALA A 45 -8.58 -4.60 -0.96
CA ALA A 45 -8.60 -4.76 -2.41
C ALA A 45 -9.92 -4.27 -3.02
N GLN A 46 -11.06 -4.65 -2.41
CA GLN A 46 -12.37 -4.16 -2.85
C GLN A 46 -12.49 -2.64 -2.74
N MET A 47 -11.98 -2.04 -1.67
CA MET A 47 -11.97 -0.58 -1.48
C MET A 47 -11.04 0.14 -2.46
N PHE A 48 -10.00 -0.54 -2.93
CA PHE A 48 -9.00 0.00 -3.83
C PHE A 48 -9.38 -0.12 -5.32
N LEU A 49 -10.25 -1.09 -5.68
CA LEU A 49 -10.71 -1.29 -7.07
C LEU A 49 -11.18 -0.02 -7.78
N PRO A 50 -12.02 0.85 -7.16
CA PRO A 50 -12.43 2.09 -7.82
C PRO A 50 -11.24 3.01 -8.17
N THR A 51 -10.21 3.03 -7.33
CA THR A 51 -8.99 3.81 -7.59
C THR A 51 -8.19 3.22 -8.76
N LEU A 52 -8.09 1.89 -8.87
CA LEU A 52 -7.47 1.21 -10.01
C LEU A 52 -8.21 1.52 -11.32
N GLN A 53 -9.53 1.42 -11.31
CA GLN A 53 -10.37 1.72 -12.50
C GLN A 53 -10.22 3.17 -12.93
N ALA A 54 -10.22 4.12 -11.99
CA ALA A 54 -9.99 5.54 -12.27
C ALA A 54 -8.62 5.83 -12.89
N ASN A 55 -7.64 4.96 -12.66
CA ASN A 55 -6.28 5.04 -13.22
C ASN A 55 -6.06 4.15 -14.47
N GLY A 56 -7.14 3.60 -15.05
CA GLY A 56 -7.08 2.86 -16.31
C GLY A 56 -6.82 1.36 -16.18
N VAL A 57 -6.81 0.81 -14.95
CA VAL A 57 -6.69 -0.63 -14.71
C VAL A 57 -8.08 -1.25 -14.56
N GLU A 58 -8.71 -1.61 -15.69
CA GLU A 58 -10.11 -2.08 -15.70
C GLU A 58 -10.28 -3.53 -15.26
N ASN A 59 -9.29 -4.39 -15.53
CA ASN A 59 -9.36 -5.84 -15.32
C ASN A 59 -8.36 -6.31 -14.27
N ALA A 60 -8.29 -5.62 -13.13
CA ALA A 60 -7.43 -6.06 -12.03
C ALA A 60 -8.00 -7.33 -11.37
N ASP A 61 -7.18 -8.38 -11.33
CA ASP A 61 -7.49 -9.57 -10.55
C ASP A 61 -7.45 -9.23 -9.05
N ILE A 62 -8.58 -9.43 -8.37
CA ILE A 62 -8.73 -9.08 -6.95
C ILE A 62 -7.75 -9.86 -6.05
N GLU A 63 -7.41 -11.09 -6.43
CA GLU A 63 -6.46 -11.91 -5.69
C GLU A 63 -5.05 -11.34 -5.79
N MET A 64 -4.64 -10.94 -7.01
CA MET A 64 -3.38 -10.24 -7.23
C MET A 64 -3.34 -8.91 -6.48
N VAL A 65 -4.41 -8.11 -6.53
CA VAL A 65 -4.52 -6.85 -5.80
C VAL A 65 -4.36 -7.07 -4.30
N ALA A 66 -5.00 -8.09 -3.73
CA ALA A 66 -4.88 -8.43 -2.32
C ALA A 66 -3.44 -8.83 -1.93
N LYS A 67 -2.73 -9.58 -2.78
CA LYS A 67 -1.31 -9.92 -2.57
C LYS A 67 -0.44 -8.65 -2.57
N VAL A 68 -0.62 -7.76 -3.55
CA VAL A 68 0.12 -6.49 -3.65
C VAL A 68 -0.14 -5.59 -2.43
N ILE A 69 -1.40 -5.50 -1.97
CA ILE A 69 -1.75 -4.77 -0.75
C ILE A 69 -1.05 -5.37 0.46
N GLY A 70 -0.97 -6.69 0.57
CA GLY A 70 -0.24 -7.37 1.65
C GLY A 70 1.23 -6.94 1.77
N LEU A 71 1.88 -6.63 0.64
CA LEU A 71 3.27 -6.17 0.60
C LEU A 71 3.43 -4.67 0.97
N THR A 72 2.40 -3.87 0.77
CA THR A 72 2.50 -2.40 0.86
C THR A 72 1.67 -1.77 1.98
N LYS A 73 0.72 -2.51 2.55
CA LYS A 73 -0.21 -2.09 3.60
C LYS A 73 0.46 -1.39 4.78
N GLU A 74 1.64 -1.84 5.19
CA GLU A 74 2.39 -1.26 6.32
C GLU A 74 2.96 0.13 6.03
N ARG A 75 3.05 0.52 4.75
CA ARG A 75 3.69 1.76 4.30
C ARG A 75 2.71 2.90 4.01
N VAL A 76 1.40 2.64 4.08
CA VAL A 76 0.36 3.60 3.73
C VAL A 76 -0.53 3.92 4.92
N ASN A 77 -1.06 5.13 4.95
CA ASN A 77 -2.01 5.58 5.97
C ASN A 77 -3.44 5.68 5.41
N PHE A 78 -3.59 5.79 4.10
CA PHE A 78 -4.88 5.93 3.41
C PHE A 78 -4.95 5.02 2.19
N VAL A 79 -6.15 4.51 1.88
CA VAL A 79 -6.37 3.64 0.70
C VAL A 79 -5.92 4.29 -0.62
N PRO A 80 -6.15 5.60 -0.88
CA PRO A 80 -5.65 6.23 -2.11
C PRO A 80 -4.12 6.23 -2.25
N GLU A 81 -3.37 6.24 -1.14
CA GLU A 81 -1.90 6.19 -1.17
C GLU A 81 -1.38 4.85 -1.69
N LEU A 82 -2.22 3.79 -1.67
CA LEU A 82 -1.86 2.50 -2.26
C LEU A 82 -1.50 2.63 -3.73
N TRP A 83 -2.17 3.51 -4.48
CA TRP A 83 -1.87 3.72 -5.90
C TRP A 83 -0.43 4.19 -6.12
N GLU A 84 0.03 5.15 -5.36
CA GLU A 84 1.40 5.68 -5.47
C GLU A 84 2.46 4.62 -5.17
N GLN A 85 2.13 3.69 -4.26
CA GLN A 85 3.03 2.62 -3.83
C GLN A 85 2.93 1.35 -4.67
N THR A 86 1.91 1.21 -5.53
CA THR A 86 1.62 -0.06 -6.21
C THR A 86 1.41 0.07 -7.72
N ASN A 87 1.37 1.28 -8.27
CA ASN A 87 1.07 1.51 -9.69
C ASN A 87 1.95 0.70 -10.64
N PHE A 88 3.23 0.51 -10.30
CA PHE A 88 4.20 -0.24 -11.11
C PHE A 88 3.93 -1.76 -11.17
N PHE A 89 3.07 -2.31 -10.31
CA PHE A 89 2.59 -3.69 -10.43
C PHE A 89 1.52 -3.86 -11.50
N PHE A 90 0.82 -2.78 -11.83
CA PHE A 90 -0.32 -2.78 -12.75
C PHE A 90 0.00 -2.13 -14.09
N ILE A 91 0.86 -1.11 -14.08
CA ILE A 91 1.24 -0.34 -15.27
C ILE A 91 2.76 -0.29 -15.32
N ALA A 92 3.33 -0.75 -16.44
CA ALA A 92 4.77 -0.66 -16.66
C ALA A 92 5.21 0.82 -16.67
N PRO A 93 6.28 1.19 -15.95
CA PRO A 93 6.78 2.55 -15.94
C PRO A 93 7.24 2.98 -17.33
N THR A 94 6.78 4.14 -17.79
CA THR A 94 7.15 4.75 -19.08
C THR A 94 8.26 5.80 -18.94
N GLU A 95 8.40 6.34 -17.74
CA GLU A 95 9.41 7.35 -17.43
C GLU A 95 10.33 6.86 -16.33
N TYR A 96 11.61 7.16 -16.48
CA TYR A 96 12.64 6.80 -15.51
C TYR A 96 13.44 8.04 -15.11
N ASP A 97 13.84 8.13 -13.84
CA ASP A 97 14.68 9.22 -13.36
C ASP A 97 16.05 9.23 -14.07
N GLU A 98 16.29 10.26 -14.84
CA GLU A 98 17.52 10.40 -15.62
C GLU A 98 18.80 10.38 -14.77
N LYS A 99 18.76 10.90 -13.55
CA LYS A 99 19.93 10.90 -12.65
C LYS A 99 20.25 9.49 -12.20
N SER A 100 19.22 8.71 -11.90
CA SER A 100 19.35 7.29 -11.53
C SER A 100 19.85 6.47 -12.72
N LEU A 101 19.32 6.70 -13.91
CA LEU A 101 19.76 6.04 -15.13
C LEU A 101 21.25 6.31 -15.37
N LYS A 102 21.68 7.57 -15.43
CA LYS A 102 23.10 7.94 -15.65
C LYS A 102 24.04 7.37 -14.59
N LYS A 103 23.57 7.25 -13.35
CA LYS A 103 24.39 6.77 -12.22
C LYS A 103 24.44 5.24 -12.12
N ARG A 104 23.32 4.57 -12.40
CA ARG A 104 23.13 3.13 -12.12
C ARG A 104 23.14 2.26 -13.37
N TRP A 105 22.61 2.75 -14.50
CA TRP A 105 22.55 2.02 -15.74
C TRP A 105 23.86 2.17 -16.51
N LYS A 106 24.61 1.09 -16.62
CA LYS A 106 25.91 1.04 -17.30
C LYS A 106 25.82 0.20 -18.57
N GLU A 107 26.90 0.13 -19.33
CA GLU A 107 27.00 -0.56 -20.61
C GLU A 107 26.66 -2.06 -20.49
N ASP A 108 27.04 -2.70 -19.37
CA ASP A 108 26.77 -4.11 -19.08
C ASP A 108 25.38 -4.37 -18.48
N SER A 109 24.63 -3.33 -18.10
CA SER A 109 23.34 -3.48 -17.40
C SER A 109 22.28 -4.25 -18.22
N PRO A 110 22.15 -4.03 -19.54
CA PRO A 110 21.19 -4.79 -20.36
C PRO A 110 21.47 -6.30 -20.33
N ARG A 111 22.74 -6.69 -20.40
CA ARG A 111 23.15 -8.13 -20.35
C ARG A 111 22.77 -8.74 -19.00
N HIS A 112 23.11 -8.08 -17.89
CA HIS A 112 22.76 -8.57 -16.56
C HIS A 112 21.25 -8.65 -16.35
N MET A 113 20.46 -7.74 -16.94
CA MET A 113 19.01 -7.81 -16.88
C MET A 113 18.46 -8.99 -17.67
N GLN A 114 19.01 -9.30 -18.85
CA GLN A 114 18.62 -10.49 -19.61
C GLN A 114 18.94 -11.79 -18.85
N GLU A 115 20.11 -11.86 -18.26
CA GLU A 115 20.50 -13.00 -17.41
C GLU A 115 19.56 -13.15 -16.21
N LEU A 116 19.20 -12.03 -15.55
CA LEU A 116 18.26 -12.02 -14.42
C LEU A 116 16.87 -12.48 -14.85
N VAL A 117 16.34 -11.99 -15.97
CA VAL A 117 15.03 -12.42 -16.49
C VAL A 117 15.01 -13.92 -16.73
N ALA A 118 16.06 -14.46 -17.38
CA ALA A 118 16.17 -15.89 -17.63
C ALA A 118 16.20 -16.74 -16.34
N VAL A 119 16.81 -16.21 -15.27
CA VAL A 119 16.80 -16.87 -13.96
C VAL A 119 15.40 -16.81 -13.35
N LEU A 120 14.75 -15.64 -13.37
CA LEU A 120 13.43 -15.44 -12.78
C LEU A 120 12.32 -16.26 -13.49
N GLU A 121 12.42 -16.45 -14.81
CA GLU A 121 11.50 -17.29 -15.57
C GLU A 121 11.54 -18.78 -15.16
N ASN A 122 12.64 -19.22 -14.55
CA ASN A 122 12.82 -20.59 -14.06
C ASN A 122 12.50 -20.74 -12.56
N VAL A 123 12.20 -19.67 -11.85
CA VAL A 123 11.83 -19.71 -10.42
C VAL A 123 10.36 -20.05 -10.29
N SER A 124 10.03 -21.11 -9.56
CA SER A 124 8.64 -21.44 -9.24
C SER A 124 8.12 -20.58 -8.08
N GLU A 125 6.79 -20.41 -7.97
CA GLU A 125 6.18 -19.69 -6.86
C GLU A 125 6.52 -20.30 -5.48
N ALA A 126 6.79 -21.62 -5.44
CA ALA A 126 7.20 -22.33 -4.24
C ALA A 126 8.64 -21.98 -3.80
N ASP A 127 9.53 -21.72 -4.75
CA ASP A 127 10.94 -21.42 -4.48
C ASP A 127 11.14 -19.96 -4.03
N TRP A 128 10.15 -19.11 -4.30
CA TRP A 128 10.21 -17.68 -4.00
C TRP A 128 10.16 -17.35 -2.50
N ASN A 129 9.68 -18.29 -1.68
CA ASN A 129 9.52 -18.15 -0.23
C ASN A 129 10.47 -19.02 0.61
N SER A 130 11.46 -19.62 0.00
CA SER A 130 12.43 -20.49 0.68
C SER A 130 13.71 -19.75 1.13
#